data_61659d68edbcddf50317ac0f2b091ab8
#
_entry.id   61659d68edbcddf50317ac0f2b091ab8
#
_cell.length_a   1.000
_cell.length_b   1.000
_cell.length_c   1.000
_cell.angle_alpha   90.00
_cell.angle_beta   90.00
_cell.angle_gamma   90.00
#
_symmetry.space_group_name_H-M   'P 1'
#
loop_
_entity.id
_entity.type
_entity.pdbx_description
1 polymer ?
#
loop_
_entity_poly.entity_id
_entity_poly.type
_entity_poly.pdbx_seq_one_letter_code
_entity_poly.pdbx_strand_id
1 'polypeptide(L)'
;MEKLKLENGIKVVYEKTLSNISSISIGFNAGALEEKDEFPFGTAHAVEHMVSKGTFNKTEKEINILADSIFGFENAMTNYPYVVYYGCFLKEDLKKALDFYSDILLNPKFEEKAFQEEKSIILEELKEWREDPYQFCEDQMLKNSFRERRIKELIIGNEKSIRNITLNHLKDFYNAYYTPENCVITAVTSMDKEETIKSVKKFFKNFNKPYRKIEKVRYENRKENIYTNYKEGMEGAKIIYSYDIHSLNKEEIITLKIFNEIFAEGTSSILFHNIRTKNSLAYDVGSNFKNERGIKLFDFYMGTSKEKVSKAINIMDKILEEIIDKEEYFTKENIRRALKSIRLKKAIRHEMSIRLALDITTSELMYKDSLNIDYSIEDLSLIKEENIKKVLKKIFKNKVIQILQ
;
A
#
# COMPACT_ATOMS: atom_id res chain seq x y z
N MET A 1 -3.18 -22.34 1.53
CA MET A 1 -2.46 -21.52 0.52
C MET A 1 -1.44 -22.38 -0.22
N GLU A 2 -1.48 -22.38 -1.55
CA GLU A 2 -0.54 -23.15 -2.37
C GLU A 2 0.08 -22.24 -3.44
N LYS A 3 1.38 -22.39 -3.67
CA LYS A 3 2.16 -21.58 -4.61
C LYS A 3 2.74 -22.44 -5.71
N LEU A 4 2.72 -21.93 -6.92
CA LEU A 4 3.40 -22.54 -8.05
C LEU A 4 3.99 -21.47 -8.98
N LYS A 5 5.00 -21.84 -9.73
CA LYS A 5 5.58 -21.02 -10.80
C LYS A 5 5.24 -21.66 -12.13
N LEU A 6 4.65 -20.90 -13.05
CA LEU A 6 4.39 -21.36 -14.42
C LEU A 6 5.68 -21.42 -15.24
N GLU A 7 5.64 -22.13 -16.35
CA GLU A 7 6.80 -22.27 -17.27
C GLU A 7 7.30 -20.91 -17.80
N ASN A 8 6.38 -19.97 -18.04
CA ASN A 8 6.72 -18.62 -18.48
C ASN A 8 7.19 -17.69 -17.35
N GLY A 9 7.26 -18.15 -16.10
CA GLY A 9 7.78 -17.41 -14.98
C GLY A 9 6.75 -16.77 -14.05
N ILE A 10 5.46 -16.71 -14.42
CA ILE A 10 4.39 -16.18 -13.58
C ILE A 10 4.30 -16.98 -12.28
N LYS A 11 4.18 -16.29 -11.16
CA LYS A 11 3.85 -16.91 -9.88
C LYS A 11 2.35 -16.94 -9.69
N VAL A 12 1.80 -18.09 -9.38
CA VAL A 12 0.39 -18.26 -9.06
C VAL A 12 0.25 -18.69 -7.62
N VAL A 13 -0.63 -18.02 -6.89
CA VAL A 13 -1.02 -18.39 -5.53
C VAL A 13 -2.50 -18.75 -5.53
N TYR A 14 -2.80 -19.95 -5.08
CA TYR A 14 -4.18 -20.43 -4.92
C TYR A 14 -4.51 -20.52 -3.43
N GLU A 15 -5.65 -19.94 -3.06
CA GLU A 15 -6.22 -20.06 -1.73
C GLU A 15 -7.67 -20.51 -1.82
N LYS A 16 -7.99 -21.59 -1.13
CA LYS A 16 -9.34 -22.16 -1.11
C LYS A 16 -10.23 -21.41 -0.13
N THR A 17 -11.41 -20.99 -0.59
CA THR A 17 -12.50 -20.48 0.25
C THR A 17 -13.73 -21.38 0.13
N LEU A 18 -14.68 -21.22 1.05
CA LEU A 18 -16.00 -21.89 0.97
C LEU A 18 -17.06 -20.97 0.34
N SER A 19 -16.73 -19.72 0.08
CA SER A 19 -17.63 -18.71 -0.48
C SER A 19 -17.95 -18.99 -1.95
N ASN A 20 -19.15 -18.62 -2.38
CA ASN A 20 -19.49 -18.53 -3.80
C ASN A 20 -18.86 -17.30 -4.48
N ILE A 21 -18.34 -16.35 -3.70
CA ILE A 21 -17.62 -15.20 -4.24
C ILE A 21 -16.15 -15.58 -4.35
N SER A 22 -15.63 -15.46 -5.55
CA SER A 22 -14.22 -15.62 -5.88
C SER A 22 -13.57 -14.27 -6.10
N SER A 23 -12.25 -14.20 -5.92
CA SER A 23 -11.47 -13.01 -6.21
C SER A 23 -10.18 -13.36 -6.93
N ILE A 24 -9.80 -12.50 -7.86
CA ILE A 24 -8.48 -12.51 -8.51
C ILE A 24 -7.78 -11.21 -8.19
N SER A 25 -6.48 -11.31 -7.93
CA SER A 25 -5.58 -10.17 -7.86
C SER A 25 -4.34 -10.47 -8.70
N ILE A 26 -4.02 -9.58 -9.64
CA ILE A 26 -2.86 -9.69 -10.53
C ILE A 26 -1.99 -8.48 -10.29
N GLY A 27 -0.74 -8.71 -9.90
CA GLY A 27 0.15 -7.62 -9.56
C GLY A 27 1.51 -7.73 -10.22
N PHE A 28 2.16 -6.57 -10.37
CA PHE A 28 3.51 -6.42 -10.92
C PHE A 28 4.34 -5.51 -10.02
N ASN A 29 5.65 -5.76 -9.87
CA ASN A 29 6.56 -4.75 -9.33
C ASN A 29 6.80 -3.66 -10.40
N ALA A 30 5.77 -2.91 -10.68
CA ALA A 30 5.70 -1.86 -11.69
C ALA A 30 5.08 -0.59 -11.10
N GLY A 31 5.38 -0.30 -9.84
CA GLY A 31 4.92 0.91 -9.17
C GLY A 31 5.83 2.11 -9.43
N ALA A 32 5.52 3.22 -8.77
CA ALA A 32 6.24 4.48 -8.96
C ALA A 32 7.76 4.38 -8.67
N LEU A 33 8.23 3.44 -7.84
CA LEU A 33 9.67 3.24 -7.59
C LEU A 33 10.45 2.84 -8.83
N GLU A 34 9.79 2.30 -9.84
CA GLU A 34 10.46 1.84 -11.06
C GLU A 34 10.57 2.93 -12.14
N GLU A 35 10.00 4.12 -11.90
CA GLU A 35 10.11 5.25 -12.82
C GLU A 35 11.54 5.79 -12.93
N LYS A 36 12.26 5.89 -11.82
CA LYS A 36 13.65 6.36 -11.73
C LYS A 36 13.89 7.62 -12.58
N ASP A 37 15.09 7.72 -13.16
CA ASP A 37 15.46 8.83 -14.05
C ASP A 37 15.05 8.60 -15.52
N GLU A 38 14.51 7.39 -15.83
CA GLU A 38 14.16 7.00 -17.19
C GLU A 38 12.76 7.48 -17.60
N PHE A 39 11.86 7.68 -16.62
CA PHE A 39 10.47 7.98 -16.88
C PHE A 39 10.02 9.21 -16.07
N PRO A 40 9.18 10.09 -16.64
CA PRO A 40 8.54 11.15 -15.89
C PRO A 40 7.71 10.58 -14.74
N PHE A 41 7.68 11.25 -13.59
CA PHE A 41 6.85 10.83 -12.45
C PHE A 41 5.37 10.79 -12.81
N GLY A 42 4.68 9.71 -12.43
CA GLY A 42 3.30 9.44 -12.80
C GLY A 42 3.16 8.49 -13.99
N THR A 43 4.26 8.07 -14.63
CA THR A 43 4.20 7.13 -15.77
C THR A 43 3.61 5.77 -15.34
N ALA A 44 3.97 5.25 -14.18
CA ALA A 44 3.42 3.98 -13.67
C ALA A 44 1.89 4.05 -13.51
N HIS A 45 1.38 5.15 -12.94
CA HIS A 45 -0.03 5.42 -12.78
C HIS A 45 -0.74 5.61 -14.12
N ALA A 46 -0.14 6.35 -15.03
CA ALA A 46 -0.70 6.52 -16.37
C ALA A 46 -0.78 5.20 -17.17
N VAL A 47 0.15 4.26 -16.96
CA VAL A 47 0.07 2.91 -17.55
C VAL A 47 -1.10 2.14 -16.98
N GLU A 48 -1.33 2.23 -15.66
CA GLU A 48 -2.49 1.58 -15.01
C GLU A 48 -3.81 2.02 -15.64
N HIS A 49 -4.01 3.34 -15.84
CA HIS A 49 -5.19 3.88 -16.52
C HIS A 49 -5.32 3.35 -17.95
N MET A 50 -4.22 3.34 -18.69
CA MET A 50 -4.24 3.09 -20.12
C MET A 50 -4.42 1.63 -20.53
N VAL A 51 -4.15 0.63 -19.66
CA VAL A 51 -4.32 -0.79 -20.03
C VAL A 51 -5.78 -1.17 -20.25
N SER A 52 -6.73 -0.46 -19.64
CA SER A 52 -8.18 -0.68 -19.78
C SER A 52 -8.85 0.22 -20.84
N LYS A 53 -8.10 1.14 -21.47
CA LYS A 53 -8.65 2.11 -22.47
C LYS A 53 -8.75 1.56 -23.89
N GLY A 54 -8.74 0.27 -24.04
CA GLY A 54 -8.86 -0.48 -25.29
C GLY A 54 -7.72 -1.46 -25.47
N THR A 55 -8.08 -2.60 -26.05
CA THR A 55 -7.15 -3.66 -26.43
C THR A 55 -7.15 -3.83 -27.94
N PHE A 56 -6.26 -4.67 -28.45
CA PHE A 56 -6.34 -5.07 -29.89
C PHE A 56 -7.60 -5.87 -30.19
N ASN A 57 -8.31 -6.39 -29.18
CA ASN A 57 -9.49 -7.23 -29.33
C ASN A 57 -10.80 -6.50 -29.03
N LYS A 58 -10.78 -5.45 -28.19
CA LYS A 58 -11.99 -4.81 -27.66
C LYS A 58 -11.79 -3.30 -27.54
N THR A 59 -12.85 -2.56 -27.77
CA THR A 59 -12.95 -1.14 -27.45
C THR A 59 -13.09 -0.93 -25.93
N GLU A 60 -12.80 0.25 -25.43
CA GLU A 60 -13.02 0.61 -24.02
C GLU A 60 -14.48 0.34 -23.60
N LYS A 61 -15.46 0.70 -24.43
CA LYS A 61 -16.88 0.46 -24.14
C LYS A 61 -17.19 -1.04 -23.94
N GLU A 62 -16.63 -1.90 -24.78
CA GLU A 62 -16.80 -3.36 -24.65
C GLU A 62 -16.12 -3.90 -23.40
N ILE A 63 -14.95 -3.36 -23.03
CA ILE A 63 -14.25 -3.69 -21.77
C ILE A 63 -15.12 -3.33 -20.57
N ASN A 64 -15.68 -2.12 -20.53
CA ASN A 64 -16.52 -1.64 -19.43
C ASN A 64 -17.81 -2.49 -19.29
N ILE A 65 -18.48 -2.82 -20.42
CA ILE A 65 -19.66 -3.70 -20.41
C ILE A 65 -19.31 -5.09 -19.87
N LEU A 66 -18.15 -5.63 -20.24
CA LEU A 66 -17.71 -6.92 -19.73
C LEU A 66 -17.38 -6.85 -18.23
N ALA A 67 -16.70 -5.81 -17.79
CA ALA A 67 -16.41 -5.59 -16.38
C ALA A 67 -17.70 -5.57 -15.54
N ASP A 68 -18.68 -4.76 -15.93
CA ASP A 68 -20.00 -4.66 -15.27
C ASP A 68 -20.76 -6.00 -15.26
N SER A 69 -20.57 -6.85 -16.28
CA SER A 69 -21.25 -8.15 -16.37
C SER A 69 -20.61 -9.25 -15.53
N ILE A 70 -19.32 -9.14 -15.22
CA ILE A 70 -18.53 -10.18 -14.55
C ILE A 70 -18.33 -9.85 -13.08
N PHE A 71 -17.95 -8.60 -12.76
CA PHE A 71 -17.47 -8.22 -11.44
C PHE A 71 -18.56 -7.53 -10.63
N GLY A 72 -18.69 -7.95 -9.35
CA GLY A 72 -19.42 -7.16 -8.35
C GLY A 72 -18.59 -5.99 -7.85
N PHE A 73 -17.28 -6.08 -7.99
CA PHE A 73 -16.31 -5.02 -7.73
C PHE A 73 -15.03 -5.31 -8.51
N GLU A 74 -14.56 -4.33 -9.26
CA GLU A 74 -13.28 -4.37 -10.00
C GLU A 74 -12.56 -3.03 -9.80
N ASN A 75 -11.24 -3.08 -9.62
CA ASN A 75 -10.42 -1.88 -9.49
C ASN A 75 -8.95 -2.20 -9.81
N ALA A 76 -8.16 -1.13 -9.98
CA ALA A 76 -6.71 -1.18 -10.02
C ALA A 76 -6.12 -0.21 -8.99
N MET A 77 -4.86 -0.36 -8.66
CA MET A 77 -4.15 0.51 -7.74
C MET A 77 -2.66 0.51 -8.04
N THR A 78 -2.12 1.69 -8.30
CA THR A 78 -0.67 1.92 -8.32
C THR A 78 -0.18 2.41 -6.96
N ASN A 79 0.84 1.73 -6.43
CA ASN A 79 1.55 2.14 -5.23
C ASN A 79 3.03 2.40 -5.56
N TYR A 80 3.84 2.78 -4.57
CA TYR A 80 5.27 2.94 -4.81
C TYR A 80 5.94 1.65 -5.30
N PRO A 81 5.78 0.47 -4.65
CA PRO A 81 6.47 -0.73 -5.09
C PRO A 81 5.77 -1.54 -6.19
N TYR A 82 4.48 -1.37 -6.40
CA TYR A 82 3.72 -2.25 -7.27
C TYR A 82 2.50 -1.56 -7.91
N VAL A 83 1.96 -2.20 -8.92
CA VAL A 83 0.60 -2.03 -9.42
C VAL A 83 -0.15 -3.34 -9.26
N VAL A 84 -1.45 -3.28 -8.93
CA VAL A 84 -2.33 -4.44 -8.81
C VAL A 84 -3.67 -4.17 -9.46
N TYR A 85 -4.20 -5.20 -10.15
CA TYR A 85 -5.53 -5.27 -10.77
C TYR A 85 -6.30 -6.35 -10.03
N TYR A 86 -7.48 -6.06 -9.55
CA TYR A 86 -8.19 -6.99 -8.69
C TYR A 86 -9.70 -6.85 -8.78
N GLY A 87 -10.40 -7.97 -8.65
CA GLY A 87 -11.85 -7.97 -8.68
C GLY A 87 -12.46 -9.18 -8.00
N CYS A 88 -13.73 -9.05 -7.62
CA CYS A 88 -14.52 -10.15 -7.08
C CYS A 88 -15.74 -10.42 -7.96
N PHE A 89 -16.07 -11.69 -8.09
CA PHE A 89 -17.08 -12.22 -9.01
C PHE A 89 -17.67 -13.52 -8.46
N LEU A 90 -18.75 -14.00 -9.06
CA LEU A 90 -19.29 -15.34 -8.75
C LEU A 90 -18.34 -16.42 -9.27
N LYS A 91 -18.15 -17.49 -8.51
CA LYS A 91 -17.15 -18.55 -8.82
C LYS A 91 -17.26 -19.12 -10.24
N GLU A 92 -18.48 -19.22 -10.80
CA GLU A 92 -18.74 -19.68 -12.16
C GLU A 92 -18.15 -18.76 -13.23
N ASP A 93 -17.90 -17.50 -12.93
CA ASP A 93 -17.32 -16.53 -13.87
C ASP A 93 -15.79 -16.46 -13.83
N LEU A 94 -15.12 -17.37 -13.09
CA LEU A 94 -13.65 -17.42 -13.00
C LEU A 94 -12.95 -17.36 -14.37
N LYS A 95 -13.46 -18.10 -15.36
CA LYS A 95 -12.87 -18.13 -16.71
C LYS A 95 -13.06 -16.81 -17.44
N LYS A 96 -14.22 -16.16 -17.27
CA LYS A 96 -14.49 -14.83 -17.86
C LYS A 96 -13.62 -13.76 -17.23
N ALA A 97 -13.45 -13.79 -15.91
CA ALA A 97 -12.57 -12.87 -15.19
C ALA A 97 -11.10 -13.02 -15.62
N LEU A 98 -10.62 -14.26 -15.81
CA LEU A 98 -9.28 -14.52 -16.32
C LEU A 98 -9.10 -14.07 -17.77
N ASP A 99 -10.11 -14.28 -18.63
CA ASP A 99 -10.12 -13.79 -20.01
C ASP A 99 -10.05 -12.25 -20.04
N PHE A 100 -10.88 -11.59 -19.24
CA PHE A 100 -10.90 -10.14 -19.10
C PHE A 100 -9.53 -9.58 -18.72
N TYR A 101 -8.96 -10.05 -17.60
CA TYR A 101 -7.67 -9.55 -17.13
C TYR A 101 -6.53 -9.90 -18.10
N SER A 102 -6.54 -11.09 -18.70
CA SER A 102 -5.51 -11.44 -19.67
C SER A 102 -5.55 -10.54 -20.90
N ASP A 103 -6.74 -10.14 -21.37
CA ASP A 103 -6.86 -9.26 -22.52
C ASP A 103 -6.36 -7.83 -22.23
N ILE A 104 -6.83 -7.20 -21.14
CA ILE A 104 -6.41 -5.84 -20.81
C ILE A 104 -4.92 -5.75 -20.44
N LEU A 105 -4.36 -6.81 -19.81
CA LEU A 105 -2.97 -6.80 -19.35
C LEU A 105 -1.96 -7.27 -20.39
N LEU A 106 -2.36 -8.06 -21.40
CA LEU A 106 -1.45 -8.58 -22.42
C LEU A 106 -1.59 -7.89 -23.78
N ASN A 107 -2.75 -7.32 -24.05
CA ASN A 107 -3.08 -6.79 -25.38
C ASN A 107 -3.49 -5.29 -25.37
N PRO A 108 -3.02 -4.43 -24.43
CA PRO A 108 -3.44 -3.03 -24.45
C PRO A 108 -2.96 -2.33 -25.71
N LYS A 109 -3.83 -1.49 -26.30
CA LYS A 109 -3.56 -0.85 -27.61
C LYS A 109 -2.75 0.44 -27.46
N PHE A 110 -2.87 1.15 -26.35
CA PHE A 110 -2.22 2.46 -26.10
C PHE A 110 -2.45 3.44 -27.27
N GLU A 111 -3.71 3.84 -27.49
CA GLU A 111 -4.09 4.80 -28.51
C GLU A 111 -3.76 6.24 -28.08
N GLU A 112 -3.22 7.04 -29.00
CA GLU A 112 -2.84 8.43 -28.73
C GLU A 112 -4.02 9.28 -28.25
N LYS A 113 -5.20 9.13 -28.90
CA LYS A 113 -6.39 9.90 -28.54
C LYS A 113 -6.83 9.60 -27.11
N ALA A 114 -6.96 8.31 -26.75
CA ALA A 114 -7.33 7.88 -25.40
C ALA A 114 -6.30 8.37 -24.37
N PHE A 115 -5.01 8.35 -24.71
CA PHE A 115 -3.96 8.85 -23.85
C PHE A 115 -4.07 10.34 -23.56
N GLN A 116 -4.40 11.18 -24.53
CA GLN A 116 -4.59 12.61 -24.30
C GLN A 116 -5.82 12.90 -23.42
N GLU A 117 -6.89 12.12 -23.59
CA GLU A 117 -8.08 12.18 -22.74
C GLU A 117 -7.73 11.79 -21.31
N GLU A 118 -7.02 10.66 -21.08
CA GLU A 118 -6.60 10.21 -19.76
C GLU A 118 -5.62 11.17 -19.08
N LYS A 119 -4.70 11.79 -19.81
CA LYS A 119 -3.83 12.83 -19.24
C LYS A 119 -4.62 13.97 -18.61
N SER A 120 -5.74 14.34 -19.21
CA SER A 120 -6.60 15.38 -18.67
C SER A 120 -7.30 14.90 -17.38
N ILE A 121 -7.75 13.65 -17.35
CA ILE A 121 -8.36 13.01 -16.17
C ILE A 121 -7.34 12.93 -15.02
N ILE A 122 -6.13 12.46 -15.29
CA ILE A 122 -5.05 12.40 -14.29
C ILE A 122 -4.69 13.78 -13.73
N LEU A 123 -4.75 14.84 -14.55
CA LEU A 123 -4.53 16.21 -14.07
C LEU A 123 -5.66 16.71 -13.16
N GLU A 124 -6.91 16.32 -13.40
CA GLU A 124 -8.01 16.62 -12.49
C GLU A 124 -7.89 15.81 -11.19
N GLU A 125 -7.58 14.51 -11.29
CA GLU A 125 -7.31 13.66 -10.11
C GLU A 125 -6.18 14.22 -9.23
N LEU A 126 -5.14 14.80 -9.85
CA LEU A 126 -4.06 15.46 -9.09
C LEU A 126 -4.57 16.67 -8.28
N LYS A 127 -5.60 17.36 -8.74
CA LYS A 127 -6.21 18.47 -7.99
C LYS A 127 -6.99 17.92 -6.79
N GLU A 128 -7.84 16.91 -7.04
CA GLU A 128 -8.63 16.24 -5.98
C GLU A 128 -7.71 15.62 -4.92
N TRP A 129 -6.60 14.99 -5.31
CA TRP A 129 -5.61 14.43 -4.41
C TRP A 129 -5.12 15.42 -3.36
N ARG A 130 -4.96 16.70 -3.75
CA ARG A 130 -4.50 17.76 -2.86
C ARG A 130 -5.58 18.29 -1.92
N GLU A 131 -6.85 17.92 -2.11
CA GLU A 131 -7.94 18.38 -1.26
C GLU A 131 -7.97 17.68 0.09
N ASP A 132 -7.53 16.41 0.18
CA ASP A 132 -7.40 15.71 1.46
C ASP A 132 -6.25 16.30 2.30
N PRO A 133 -6.54 16.92 3.47
CA PRO A 133 -5.51 17.56 4.27
C PRO A 133 -4.51 16.59 4.91
N TYR A 134 -4.90 15.33 5.20
CA TYR A 134 -3.98 14.34 5.74
C TYR A 134 -3.05 13.82 4.67
N GLN A 135 -3.59 13.46 3.51
CA GLN A 135 -2.79 13.03 2.37
C GLN A 135 -1.79 14.13 1.98
N PHE A 136 -2.26 15.37 1.89
CA PHE A 136 -1.39 16.50 1.58
C PHE A 136 -0.30 16.72 2.65
N CYS A 137 -0.62 16.58 3.94
CA CYS A 137 0.35 16.67 5.03
C CYS A 137 1.42 15.58 4.93
N GLU A 138 1.01 14.35 4.62
CA GLU A 138 1.92 13.22 4.41
C GLU A 138 2.83 13.44 3.19
N ASP A 139 2.28 13.90 2.07
CA ASP A 139 3.05 14.21 0.87
C ASP A 139 4.10 15.29 1.14
N GLN A 140 3.73 16.34 1.90
CA GLN A 140 4.70 17.35 2.32
C GLN A 140 5.77 16.77 3.25
N MET A 141 5.41 15.88 4.16
CA MET A 141 6.37 15.20 5.04
C MET A 141 7.38 14.39 4.22
N LEU A 142 6.92 13.60 3.26
CA LEU A 142 7.80 12.83 2.37
C LEU A 142 8.70 13.76 1.55
N LYS A 143 8.13 14.79 0.94
CA LYS A 143 8.86 15.77 0.12
C LYS A 143 9.93 16.52 0.90
N ASN A 144 9.64 16.95 2.12
CA ASN A 144 10.54 17.74 2.94
C ASN A 144 11.66 16.90 3.57
N SER A 145 11.36 15.63 3.91
CA SER A 145 12.26 14.78 4.71
C SER A 145 13.20 13.91 3.89
N PHE A 146 12.85 13.56 2.65
CA PHE A 146 13.70 12.75 1.76
C PHE A 146 14.41 13.62 0.70
N ARG A 147 15.68 13.34 0.42
CA ARG A 147 16.48 14.09 -0.55
C ARG A 147 16.48 13.45 -1.94
N GLU A 148 16.76 12.16 -2.02
CA GLU A 148 17.01 11.43 -3.27
C GLU A 148 15.96 10.36 -3.57
N ARG A 149 15.12 9.99 -2.59
CA ARG A 149 14.17 8.89 -2.74
C ARG A 149 12.99 9.28 -3.63
N ARG A 150 12.60 8.37 -4.55
CA ARG A 150 11.41 8.56 -5.40
C ARG A 150 10.14 8.84 -4.59
N ILE A 151 10.06 8.34 -3.35
CA ILE A 151 8.90 8.51 -2.47
C ILE A 151 8.67 9.97 -1.99
N LYS A 152 9.59 10.89 -2.26
CA LYS A 152 9.38 12.33 -2.05
C LYS A 152 8.43 12.98 -3.06
N GLU A 153 8.20 12.30 -4.17
CA GLU A 153 7.30 12.76 -5.23
C GLU A 153 6.03 11.89 -5.24
N LEU A 154 4.89 12.48 -5.56
CA LEU A 154 3.62 11.77 -5.60
C LEU A 154 3.65 10.56 -6.54
N ILE A 155 2.88 9.54 -6.24
CA ILE A 155 2.68 8.38 -7.13
C ILE A 155 2.13 8.83 -8.48
N ILE A 156 1.11 9.68 -8.44
CA ILE A 156 0.46 10.28 -9.62
C ILE A 156 1.39 11.23 -10.38
N GLY A 157 2.50 11.68 -9.78
CA GLY A 157 3.39 12.69 -10.33
C GLY A 157 2.96 14.11 -9.96
N ASN A 158 3.48 15.08 -10.68
CA ASN A 158 3.11 16.50 -10.59
C ASN A 158 2.69 17.02 -11.96
N GLU A 159 2.08 18.19 -12.02
CA GLU A 159 1.55 18.76 -13.27
C GLU A 159 2.60 18.80 -14.40
N LYS A 160 3.82 19.22 -14.10
CA LYS A 160 4.92 19.26 -15.07
C LYS A 160 5.31 17.86 -15.56
N SER A 161 5.44 16.90 -14.63
CA SER A 161 5.83 15.55 -15.01
C SER A 161 4.72 14.85 -15.82
N ILE A 162 3.44 14.99 -15.43
CA ILE A 162 2.29 14.44 -16.15
C ILE A 162 2.22 15.00 -17.58
N ARG A 163 2.37 16.32 -17.76
CA ARG A 163 2.40 16.93 -19.09
C ARG A 163 3.53 16.41 -19.97
N ASN A 164 4.67 16.05 -19.37
CA ASN A 164 5.84 15.52 -20.06
C ASN A 164 5.76 14.02 -20.37
N ILE A 165 4.79 13.27 -19.82
CA ILE A 165 4.59 11.87 -20.18
C ILE A 165 4.20 11.79 -21.66
N THR A 166 4.84 10.90 -22.40
CA THR A 166 4.53 10.59 -23.80
C THR A 166 4.01 9.17 -23.92
N LEU A 167 3.32 8.86 -25.02
CA LEU A 167 2.86 7.50 -25.28
C LEU A 167 4.02 6.49 -25.36
N ASN A 168 5.20 6.93 -25.82
CA ASN A 168 6.41 6.10 -25.83
C ASN A 168 6.87 5.77 -24.39
N HIS A 169 6.85 6.74 -23.47
CA HIS A 169 7.15 6.47 -22.05
C HIS A 169 6.24 5.39 -21.47
N LEU A 170 4.92 5.41 -21.79
CA LEU A 170 4.00 4.37 -21.34
C LEU A 170 4.35 3.01 -21.90
N LYS A 171 4.57 2.93 -23.23
CA LYS A 171 4.91 1.68 -23.93
C LYS A 171 6.23 1.10 -23.41
N ASP A 172 7.24 1.94 -23.22
CA ASP A 172 8.55 1.52 -22.72
C ASP A 172 8.47 1.02 -21.27
N PHE A 173 7.75 1.75 -20.41
CA PHE A 173 7.51 1.33 -19.02
C PHE A 173 6.73 0.01 -18.94
N TYR A 174 5.63 -0.10 -19.69
CA TYR A 174 4.83 -1.30 -19.76
C TYR A 174 5.67 -2.50 -20.27
N ASN A 175 6.44 -2.33 -21.33
CA ASN A 175 7.29 -3.39 -21.85
C ASN A 175 8.41 -3.80 -20.89
N ALA A 176 8.93 -2.87 -20.11
CA ALA A 176 9.99 -3.13 -19.15
C ALA A 176 9.50 -3.89 -17.91
N TYR A 177 8.31 -3.59 -17.41
CA TYR A 177 7.88 -4.05 -16.08
C TYR A 177 6.67 -4.98 -16.07
N TYR A 178 5.82 -4.96 -17.10
CA TYR A 178 4.73 -5.93 -17.24
C TYR A 178 5.23 -7.18 -17.95
N THR A 179 5.93 -8.00 -17.18
CA THR A 179 6.59 -9.23 -17.66
C THR A 179 6.18 -10.42 -16.81
N PRO A 180 6.22 -11.66 -17.35
CA PRO A 180 5.76 -12.85 -16.61
C PRO A 180 6.50 -13.08 -15.31
N GLU A 181 7.82 -12.95 -15.28
CA GLU A 181 8.62 -13.18 -14.08
C GLU A 181 8.39 -12.11 -13.01
N ASN A 182 7.84 -10.97 -13.40
CA ASN A 182 7.47 -9.87 -12.52
C ASN A 182 6.01 -9.93 -12.08
N CYS A 183 5.26 -10.94 -12.53
CA CYS A 183 3.83 -11.10 -12.32
C CYS A 183 3.51 -12.07 -11.19
N VAL A 184 2.57 -11.69 -10.34
CA VAL A 184 1.93 -12.57 -9.35
C VAL A 184 0.43 -12.58 -9.60
N ILE A 185 -0.15 -13.76 -9.77
CA ILE A 185 -1.60 -13.98 -9.89
C ILE A 185 -2.07 -14.73 -8.66
N THR A 186 -2.96 -14.13 -7.89
CA THR A 186 -3.60 -14.77 -6.73
C THR A 186 -5.07 -15.05 -7.04
N ALA A 187 -5.49 -16.28 -6.85
CA ALA A 187 -6.89 -16.68 -6.92
C ALA A 187 -7.37 -17.18 -5.55
N VAL A 188 -8.35 -16.50 -4.98
CA VAL A 188 -9.09 -16.92 -3.78
C VAL A 188 -10.46 -17.38 -4.23
N THR A 189 -10.71 -18.69 -4.22
CA THR A 189 -11.92 -19.28 -4.82
C THR A 189 -12.30 -20.60 -4.18
N SER A 190 -13.57 -20.97 -4.27
CA SER A 190 -14.07 -22.32 -3.93
C SER A 190 -13.97 -23.32 -5.09
N MET A 191 -13.61 -22.86 -6.30
CA MET A 191 -13.36 -23.75 -7.45
C MET A 191 -12.20 -24.70 -7.17
N ASP A 192 -12.19 -25.81 -7.87
CA ASP A 192 -11.09 -26.79 -7.78
C ASP A 192 -9.74 -26.17 -8.17
N LYS A 193 -8.69 -26.54 -7.43
CA LYS A 193 -7.34 -26.02 -7.64
C LYS A 193 -6.81 -26.32 -9.03
N GLU A 194 -6.94 -27.56 -9.49
CA GLU A 194 -6.37 -27.96 -10.76
C GLU A 194 -7.08 -27.26 -11.93
N GLU A 195 -8.41 -27.12 -11.83
CA GLU A 195 -9.20 -26.37 -12.80
C GLU A 195 -8.82 -24.88 -12.80
N THR A 196 -8.65 -24.27 -11.63
CA THR A 196 -8.23 -22.89 -11.48
C THR A 196 -6.86 -22.66 -12.11
N ILE A 197 -5.86 -23.47 -11.76
CA ILE A 197 -4.50 -23.37 -12.29
C ILE A 197 -4.48 -23.62 -13.81
N LYS A 198 -5.23 -24.60 -14.29
CA LYS A 198 -5.38 -24.89 -15.73
C LYS A 198 -5.95 -23.69 -16.47
N SER A 199 -6.91 -23.00 -15.87
CA SER A 199 -7.50 -21.78 -16.44
C SER A 199 -6.49 -20.65 -16.49
N VAL A 200 -5.76 -20.37 -15.42
CA VAL A 200 -4.69 -19.37 -15.41
C VAL A 200 -3.64 -19.68 -16.49
N LYS A 201 -3.16 -20.92 -16.56
CA LYS A 201 -2.21 -21.34 -17.59
C LYS A 201 -2.76 -21.08 -18.99
N LYS A 202 -4.02 -21.38 -19.25
CA LYS A 202 -4.67 -21.20 -20.56
C LYS A 202 -4.66 -19.74 -21.00
N PHE A 203 -5.11 -18.83 -20.14
CA PHE A 203 -5.29 -17.42 -20.49
C PHE A 203 -3.96 -16.63 -20.52
N PHE A 204 -2.97 -17.04 -19.72
CA PHE A 204 -1.67 -16.36 -19.64
C PHE A 204 -0.52 -17.09 -20.37
N LYS A 205 -0.80 -18.14 -21.15
CA LYS A 205 0.23 -18.93 -21.84
C LYS A 205 1.08 -18.13 -22.82
N ASN A 206 0.50 -17.12 -23.47
CA ASN A 206 1.17 -16.30 -24.47
C ASN A 206 1.90 -15.11 -23.86
N PHE A 207 1.83 -14.94 -22.53
CA PHE A 207 2.56 -13.90 -21.85
C PHE A 207 4.05 -14.25 -21.84
N ASN A 208 4.79 -13.68 -22.76
CA ASN A 208 6.22 -13.92 -22.95
C ASN A 208 6.91 -12.60 -23.30
N LYS A 209 7.61 -12.02 -22.34
CA LYS A 209 8.40 -10.79 -22.46
C LYS A 209 9.70 -10.94 -21.67
N PRO A 210 10.80 -10.33 -22.11
CA PRO A 210 12.06 -10.40 -21.37
C PRO A 210 11.93 -9.74 -19.99
N TYR A 211 12.48 -10.39 -18.97
CA TYR A 211 12.45 -9.88 -17.61
C TYR A 211 13.50 -8.78 -17.40
N ARG A 212 13.03 -7.62 -16.94
CA ARG A 212 13.89 -6.58 -16.38
C ARG A 212 14.02 -6.78 -14.88
N LYS A 213 15.23 -6.96 -14.39
CA LYS A 213 15.50 -7.18 -12.97
C LYS A 213 15.09 -5.97 -12.14
N ILE A 214 14.27 -6.20 -11.12
CA ILE A 214 13.91 -5.20 -10.12
C ILE A 214 15.10 -4.98 -9.18
N GLU A 215 15.55 -3.75 -9.06
CA GLU A 215 16.68 -3.39 -8.23
C GLU A 215 16.36 -3.38 -6.75
N LYS A 216 17.38 -3.58 -5.94
CA LYS A 216 17.25 -3.43 -4.48
C LYS A 216 17.07 -1.96 -4.14
N VAL A 217 16.11 -1.68 -3.27
CA VAL A 217 15.89 -0.33 -2.75
C VAL A 217 17.01 0.05 -1.80
N ARG A 218 17.57 1.24 -2.00
CA ARG A 218 18.46 1.88 -1.04
C ARG A 218 17.63 2.78 -0.14
N TYR A 219 17.71 2.58 1.17
CA TYR A 219 17.02 3.41 2.15
C TYR A 219 17.91 4.60 2.54
N GLU A 220 17.28 5.74 2.73
CA GLU A 220 17.89 6.98 3.21
C GLU A 220 17.50 7.16 4.68
N ASN A 221 18.46 7.50 5.55
CA ASN A 221 18.19 7.90 6.93
C ASN A 221 17.83 9.39 6.93
N ARG A 222 16.64 9.71 7.41
CA ARG A 222 16.21 11.09 7.56
C ARG A 222 16.91 11.75 8.75
N LYS A 223 17.08 13.06 8.68
CA LYS A 223 17.52 13.86 9.84
C LYS A 223 16.31 14.30 10.64
N GLU A 224 16.47 14.36 11.95
CA GLU A 224 15.47 14.97 12.81
C GLU A 224 15.21 16.42 12.40
N ASN A 225 13.93 16.75 12.20
CA ASN A 225 13.52 18.09 11.84
C ASN A 225 12.01 18.31 12.06
N ILE A 226 11.62 19.58 12.14
CA ILE A 226 10.24 20.04 12.16
C ILE A 226 10.00 20.89 10.94
N TYR A 227 9.04 20.49 10.11
CA TYR A 227 8.63 21.20 8.91
C TYR A 227 7.23 21.77 9.09
N THR A 228 7.01 22.99 8.61
CA THR A 228 5.68 23.61 8.58
C THR A 228 5.35 24.04 7.16
N ASN A 229 4.21 23.63 6.68
CA ASN A 229 3.63 24.08 5.43
C ASN A 229 2.26 24.73 5.70
N TYR A 230 1.88 25.65 4.83
CA TYR A 230 0.60 26.35 4.90
C TYR A 230 -0.25 25.94 3.71
N LYS A 231 -1.55 25.73 3.96
CA LYS A 231 -2.56 25.45 2.93
C LYS A 231 -3.68 26.47 3.07
N GLU A 232 -3.91 27.23 2.02
CA GLU A 232 -4.97 28.22 1.96
C GLU A 232 -6.35 27.57 2.20
N GLY A 233 -7.22 28.24 2.95
CA GLY A 233 -8.55 27.74 3.28
C GLY A 233 -8.60 26.69 4.39
N MET A 234 -7.48 26.32 4.98
CA MET A 234 -7.46 25.35 6.07
C MET A 234 -7.75 26.01 7.42
N GLU A 235 -8.82 25.60 8.10
CA GLU A 235 -9.21 26.14 9.42
C GLU A 235 -8.43 25.51 10.59
N GLY A 236 -8.12 24.22 10.51
CA GLY A 236 -7.37 23.48 11.54
C GLY A 236 -5.91 23.26 11.17
N ALA A 237 -5.24 22.39 11.92
CA ALA A 237 -3.89 21.91 11.64
C ALA A 237 -3.83 20.37 11.65
N LYS A 238 -2.97 19.81 10.80
CA LYS A 238 -2.60 18.39 10.79
C LYS A 238 -1.14 18.26 11.18
N ILE A 239 -0.85 17.31 12.05
CA ILE A 239 0.50 17.05 12.55
C ILE A 239 0.81 15.58 12.33
N ILE A 240 1.95 15.28 11.72
CA ILE A 240 2.47 13.92 11.55
C ILE A 240 3.83 13.83 12.21
N TYR A 241 3.98 12.86 13.11
CA TYR A 241 5.26 12.38 13.65
C TYR A 241 5.67 11.15 12.86
N SER A 242 6.82 11.16 12.25
CA SER A 242 7.26 10.07 11.36
C SER A 242 8.63 9.53 11.77
N TYR A 243 8.73 8.21 11.82
CA TYR A 243 9.93 7.46 12.19
C TYR A 243 10.32 6.46 11.11
N ASP A 244 11.63 6.33 10.86
CA ASP A 244 12.16 5.32 9.94
C ASP A 244 12.18 3.94 10.60
N ILE A 245 11.62 2.93 9.92
CA ILE A 245 11.60 1.54 10.39
C ILE A 245 12.33 0.56 9.45
N HIS A 246 13.07 1.07 8.45
CA HIS A 246 13.76 0.23 7.49
C HIS A 246 14.94 -0.58 8.08
N SER A 247 15.44 -0.19 9.24
CA SER A 247 16.49 -0.90 9.98
C SER A 247 15.97 -2.06 10.83
N LEU A 248 14.64 -2.19 10.97
CA LEU A 248 14.02 -3.23 11.78
C LEU A 248 13.98 -4.57 11.03
N ASN A 249 14.29 -5.64 11.74
CA ASN A 249 14.06 -6.99 11.26
C ASN A 249 12.60 -7.42 11.43
N LYS A 250 12.26 -8.65 11.01
CA LYS A 250 10.89 -9.19 11.03
C LYS A 250 10.30 -9.23 12.45
N GLU A 251 11.05 -9.69 13.44
CA GLU A 251 10.61 -9.79 14.84
C GLU A 251 10.40 -8.40 15.45
N GLU A 252 11.29 -7.45 15.16
CA GLU A 252 11.18 -6.06 15.58
C GLU A 252 9.94 -5.38 14.97
N ILE A 253 9.61 -5.65 13.70
CA ILE A 253 8.38 -5.17 13.05
C ILE A 253 7.13 -5.72 13.75
N ILE A 254 7.12 -7.00 14.11
CA ILE A 254 6.02 -7.61 14.86
C ILE A 254 5.88 -6.94 16.24
N THR A 255 6.99 -6.77 16.93
CA THR A 255 7.05 -6.09 18.24
C THR A 255 6.48 -4.67 18.14
N LEU A 256 6.85 -3.93 17.09
CA LEU A 256 6.34 -2.58 16.85
C LEU A 256 4.83 -2.57 16.56
N LYS A 257 4.30 -3.57 15.86
CA LYS A 257 2.84 -3.71 15.66
C LYS A 257 2.09 -3.93 16.96
N ILE A 258 2.64 -4.72 17.89
CA ILE A 258 2.05 -4.92 19.22
C ILE A 258 2.08 -3.62 20.02
N PHE A 259 3.20 -2.90 19.99
CA PHE A 259 3.28 -1.58 20.57
C PHE A 259 2.22 -0.64 20.01
N ASN A 260 2.10 -0.58 18.69
CA ASN A 260 1.11 0.25 18.00
C ASN A 260 -0.32 -0.05 18.46
N GLU A 261 -0.67 -1.31 18.60
CA GLU A 261 -2.01 -1.72 19.05
C GLU A 261 -2.32 -1.25 20.48
N ILE A 262 -1.30 -1.23 21.37
CA ILE A 262 -1.47 -0.73 22.75
C ILE A 262 -1.45 0.81 22.78
N PHE A 263 -0.55 1.41 21.99
CA PHE A 263 -0.25 2.83 22.07
C PHE A 263 -1.22 3.72 21.31
N ALA A 264 -1.59 3.34 20.07
CA ALA A 264 -2.28 4.25 19.16
C ALA A 264 -3.62 3.71 18.62
N GLU A 265 -3.90 2.41 18.75
CA GLU A 265 -5.08 1.81 18.15
C GLU A 265 -6.27 1.71 19.11
N GLY A 266 -7.42 2.21 18.66
CA GLY A 266 -8.68 2.12 19.41
C GLY A 266 -8.84 3.20 20.48
N THR A 267 -10.06 3.27 21.02
CA THR A 267 -10.47 4.32 21.97
C THR A 267 -9.84 4.19 23.36
N SER A 268 -9.31 3.02 23.70
CA SER A 268 -8.60 2.75 24.97
C SER A 268 -7.09 2.92 24.85
N SER A 269 -6.57 3.32 23.69
CA SER A 269 -5.14 3.50 23.47
C SER A 269 -4.58 4.67 24.28
N ILE A 270 -3.30 4.56 24.59
CA ILE A 270 -2.59 5.57 25.37
C ILE A 270 -2.64 6.94 24.69
N LEU A 271 -2.43 6.94 23.37
CA LEU A 271 -2.46 8.15 22.54
C LEU A 271 -3.83 8.80 22.54
N PHE A 272 -4.89 8.04 22.29
CA PHE A 272 -6.26 8.53 22.28
C PHE A 272 -6.65 9.11 23.65
N HIS A 273 -6.34 8.39 24.73
CA HIS A 273 -6.66 8.85 26.08
C HIS A 273 -5.96 10.17 26.42
N ASN A 274 -4.64 10.25 26.16
CA ASN A 274 -3.87 11.44 26.54
C ASN A 274 -4.13 12.65 25.64
N ILE A 275 -4.24 12.46 24.33
CA ILE A 275 -4.42 13.58 23.40
C ILE A 275 -5.89 14.02 23.32
N ARG A 276 -6.82 13.08 23.18
CA ARG A 276 -8.24 13.40 23.00
C ARG A 276 -8.99 13.53 24.31
N THR A 277 -8.97 12.49 25.16
CA THR A 277 -9.83 12.43 26.33
C THR A 277 -9.37 13.37 27.43
N LYS A 278 -8.11 13.28 27.83
CA LYS A 278 -7.55 14.04 28.98
C LYS A 278 -7.30 15.50 28.67
N ASN A 279 -6.77 15.80 27.48
CA ASN A 279 -6.31 17.15 27.14
C ASN A 279 -7.20 17.87 26.10
N SER A 280 -8.16 17.21 25.48
CA SER A 280 -9.07 17.80 24.47
C SER A 280 -8.31 18.56 23.36
N LEU A 281 -7.16 17.98 22.91
CA LEU A 281 -6.30 18.61 21.92
C LEU A 281 -6.69 18.24 20.50
N ALA A 282 -7.13 17.01 20.28
CA ALA A 282 -7.52 16.51 18.97
C ALA A 282 -8.73 15.60 19.10
N TYR A 283 -9.61 15.62 18.10
CA TYR A 283 -10.69 14.62 17.97
C TYR A 283 -10.29 13.48 17.03
N ASP A 284 -9.26 13.70 16.22
CA ASP A 284 -8.73 12.76 15.24
C ASP A 284 -7.24 12.53 15.54
N VAL A 285 -6.92 11.31 15.99
CA VAL A 285 -5.60 10.92 16.42
C VAL A 285 -5.43 9.42 16.21
N GLY A 286 -4.28 9.01 15.69
CA GLY A 286 -3.98 7.61 15.43
C GLY A 286 -2.56 7.40 14.90
N SER A 287 -2.35 6.27 14.26
CA SER A 287 -1.07 5.89 13.67
C SER A 287 -1.23 5.36 12.24
N ASN A 288 -0.14 5.41 11.50
CA ASN A 288 -0.03 4.81 10.18
C ASN A 288 1.25 3.95 10.13
N PHE A 289 1.12 2.73 9.63
CA PHE A 289 2.20 1.76 9.62
C PHE A 289 2.50 1.32 8.18
N LYS A 290 3.50 1.95 7.56
CA LYS A 290 3.96 1.64 6.21
C LYS A 290 5.19 0.73 6.28
N ASN A 291 5.00 -0.55 6.02
CA ASN A 291 6.10 -1.51 5.94
C ASN A 291 6.07 -2.16 4.57
N GLU A 292 6.48 -1.43 3.55
CA GLU A 292 6.48 -1.85 2.16
C GLU A 292 7.89 -1.77 1.56
N ARG A 293 8.12 -2.49 0.47
CA ARG A 293 9.36 -2.32 -0.29
C ARG A 293 9.45 -0.86 -0.75
N GLY A 294 10.47 -0.16 -0.27
CA GLY A 294 10.71 1.22 -0.66
C GLY A 294 10.09 2.28 0.24
N ILE A 295 9.11 1.97 1.05
CA ILE A 295 8.56 2.89 2.05
C ILE A 295 8.38 2.16 3.38
N LYS A 296 9.18 2.53 4.36
CA LYS A 296 9.20 1.91 5.69
C LYS A 296 9.16 2.97 6.75
N LEU A 297 7.94 3.36 7.13
CA LEU A 297 7.65 4.44 8.05
C LEU A 297 6.65 3.99 9.10
N PHE A 298 6.81 4.53 10.29
CA PHE A 298 5.84 4.45 11.37
C PHE A 298 5.48 5.85 11.79
N ASP A 299 4.22 6.22 11.62
CA ASP A 299 3.74 7.58 11.78
C ASP A 299 2.67 7.64 12.86
N PHE A 300 2.67 8.74 13.65
CA PHE A 300 1.51 9.16 14.43
C PHE A 300 0.95 10.42 13.81
N TYR A 301 -0.37 10.53 13.76
CA TYR A 301 -1.03 11.69 13.23
C TYR A 301 -2.06 12.25 14.22
N MET A 302 -2.28 13.56 14.16
CA MET A 302 -3.33 14.23 14.91
C MET A 302 -3.86 15.46 14.18
N GLY A 303 -5.18 15.68 14.32
CA GLY A 303 -5.85 16.89 13.83
C GLY A 303 -6.23 17.78 15.00
N THR A 304 -5.81 19.06 14.97
CA THR A 304 -6.04 20.03 16.05
C THR A 304 -6.38 21.42 15.51
N SER A 305 -6.72 22.36 16.36
CA SER A 305 -6.81 23.77 15.95
C SER A 305 -5.41 24.42 15.91
N LYS A 306 -5.25 25.47 15.09
CA LYS A 306 -3.95 26.14 14.88
C LYS A 306 -3.32 26.62 16.18
N GLU A 307 -4.14 27.16 17.09
CA GLU A 307 -3.71 27.70 18.39
C GLU A 307 -3.19 26.61 19.34
N LYS A 308 -3.62 25.36 19.13
CA LYS A 308 -3.25 24.22 20.00
C LYS A 308 -2.03 23.44 19.50
N VAL A 309 -1.49 23.76 18.32
CA VAL A 309 -0.39 23.00 17.69
C VAL A 309 0.79 22.85 18.65
N SER A 310 1.30 23.94 19.21
CA SER A 310 2.46 23.90 20.13
C SER A 310 2.18 23.07 21.38
N LYS A 311 0.97 23.18 21.95
CA LYS A 311 0.56 22.37 23.09
C LYS A 311 0.44 20.90 22.76
N ALA A 312 -0.09 20.57 21.60
CA ALA A 312 -0.24 19.19 21.12
C ALA A 312 1.14 18.53 20.91
N ILE A 313 2.09 19.24 20.29
CA ILE A 313 3.46 18.79 20.12
C ILE A 313 4.14 18.55 21.50
N ASN A 314 4.08 19.50 22.41
CA ASN A 314 4.69 19.36 23.74
C ASN A 314 4.14 18.15 24.51
N ILE A 315 2.84 17.91 24.44
CA ILE A 315 2.20 16.75 25.11
C ILE A 315 2.59 15.45 24.42
N MET A 316 2.61 15.42 23.08
CA MET A 316 3.04 14.24 22.33
C MET A 316 4.50 13.89 22.63
N ASP A 317 5.39 14.86 22.61
CA ASP A 317 6.81 14.65 22.95
C ASP A 317 6.96 14.07 24.35
N LYS A 318 6.27 14.63 25.35
CA LYS A 318 6.27 14.10 26.72
C LYS A 318 5.77 12.66 26.79
N ILE A 319 4.69 12.32 26.08
CA ILE A 319 4.15 10.95 26.04
C ILE A 319 5.18 9.98 25.45
N LEU A 320 5.83 10.37 24.33
CA LEU A 320 6.83 9.54 23.64
C LEU A 320 8.12 9.35 24.45
N GLU A 321 8.53 10.36 25.21
CA GLU A 321 9.67 10.28 26.12
C GLU A 321 9.37 9.34 27.30
N GLU A 322 8.20 9.50 27.93
CA GLU A 322 7.81 8.72 29.11
C GLU A 322 7.46 7.26 28.79
N ILE A 323 6.90 6.97 27.59
CA ILE A 323 6.35 5.65 27.28
C ILE A 323 7.40 4.52 27.32
N ILE A 324 8.66 4.84 27.02
CA ILE A 324 9.76 3.87 27.01
C ILE A 324 9.98 3.24 28.39
N ASP A 325 9.76 4.00 29.44
CA ASP A 325 10.04 3.59 30.83
C ASP A 325 8.76 3.22 31.62
N LYS A 326 7.58 3.30 31.02
CA LYS A 326 6.30 2.97 31.67
C LYS A 326 5.93 1.50 31.47
N GLU A 327 6.47 0.66 32.36
CA GLU A 327 6.26 -0.81 32.36
C GLU A 327 4.80 -1.22 32.50
N GLU A 328 3.99 -0.44 33.21
CA GLU A 328 2.56 -0.70 33.43
C GLU A 328 1.73 -0.83 32.15
N TYR A 329 2.20 -0.29 31.03
CA TYR A 329 1.51 -0.40 29.75
C TYR A 329 1.82 -1.69 28.98
N PHE A 330 2.96 -2.33 29.24
CA PHE A 330 3.44 -3.50 28.49
C PHE A 330 3.36 -4.80 29.27
N THR A 331 2.39 -4.90 30.15
CA THR A 331 2.13 -6.14 30.90
C THR A 331 1.80 -7.32 29.98
N LYS A 332 2.01 -8.54 30.46
CA LYS A 332 1.63 -9.75 29.72
C LYS A 332 0.17 -9.73 29.28
N GLU A 333 -0.72 -9.17 30.10
CA GLU A 333 -2.14 -9.06 29.80
C GLU A 333 -2.40 -8.08 28.65
N ASN A 334 -1.79 -6.90 28.67
CA ASN A 334 -1.93 -5.91 27.60
C ASN A 334 -1.37 -6.42 26.27
N ILE A 335 -0.23 -7.11 26.30
CA ILE A 335 0.36 -7.74 25.12
C ILE A 335 -0.61 -8.82 24.57
N ARG A 336 -1.16 -9.68 25.43
CA ARG A 336 -2.14 -10.71 25.02
C ARG A 336 -3.40 -10.07 24.41
N ARG A 337 -3.89 -8.98 24.98
CA ARG A 337 -5.05 -8.24 24.47
C ARG A 337 -4.76 -7.63 23.10
N ALA A 338 -3.59 -7.02 22.92
CA ALA A 338 -3.14 -6.47 21.64
C ALA A 338 -3.06 -7.58 20.56
N LEU A 339 -2.46 -8.70 20.88
CA LEU A 339 -2.38 -9.86 19.99
C LEU A 339 -3.77 -10.36 19.56
N LYS A 340 -4.70 -10.47 20.51
CA LYS A 340 -6.08 -10.86 20.22
C LYS A 340 -6.74 -9.86 19.26
N SER A 341 -6.54 -8.57 19.48
CA SER A 341 -7.08 -7.51 18.63
C SER A 341 -6.51 -7.57 17.20
N ILE A 342 -5.19 -7.70 17.06
CA ILE A 342 -4.52 -7.85 15.76
C ILE A 342 -5.06 -9.06 15.00
N ARG A 343 -5.23 -10.20 15.68
CA ARG A 343 -5.82 -11.42 15.09
C ARG A 343 -7.23 -11.19 14.60
N LEU A 344 -8.07 -10.57 15.45
CA LEU A 344 -9.47 -10.32 15.12
C LEU A 344 -9.60 -9.36 13.91
N LYS A 345 -8.87 -8.26 13.93
CA LYS A 345 -8.83 -7.31 12.80
C LYS A 345 -8.42 -8.00 11.49
N LYS A 346 -7.41 -8.86 11.57
CA LYS A 346 -6.94 -9.63 10.43
C LYS A 346 -7.99 -10.64 9.95
N ALA A 347 -8.61 -11.40 10.86
CA ALA A 347 -9.64 -12.37 10.52
C ALA A 347 -10.81 -11.69 9.81
N ILE A 348 -11.31 -10.58 10.36
CA ILE A 348 -12.39 -9.78 9.75
C ILE A 348 -11.98 -9.30 8.34
N ARG A 349 -10.75 -8.79 8.19
CA ARG A 349 -10.24 -8.33 6.89
C ARG A 349 -10.22 -9.46 5.86
N HIS A 350 -9.81 -10.66 6.27
CA HIS A 350 -9.66 -11.83 5.39
C HIS A 350 -10.97 -12.59 5.14
N GLU A 351 -12.07 -12.26 5.82
CA GLU A 351 -13.43 -12.74 5.42
C GLU A 351 -13.79 -12.27 4.02
N MET A 352 -13.29 -11.10 3.61
CA MET A 352 -13.43 -10.63 2.23
C MET A 352 -12.35 -11.26 1.35
N SER A 353 -12.75 -12.15 0.44
CA SER A 353 -11.84 -12.84 -0.48
C SER A 353 -10.95 -11.87 -1.29
N ILE A 354 -11.49 -10.69 -1.65
CA ILE A 354 -10.76 -9.65 -2.37
C ILE A 354 -9.61 -9.05 -1.53
N ARG A 355 -9.82 -8.82 -0.22
CA ARG A 355 -8.79 -8.32 0.68
C ARG A 355 -7.70 -9.36 0.90
N LEU A 356 -8.09 -10.61 1.06
CA LEU A 356 -7.15 -11.72 1.16
C LEU A 356 -6.31 -11.86 -0.12
N ALA A 357 -6.93 -11.80 -1.30
CA ALA A 357 -6.22 -11.86 -2.58
C ALA A 357 -5.20 -10.72 -2.72
N LEU A 358 -5.57 -9.49 -2.38
CA LEU A 358 -4.68 -8.33 -2.41
C LEU A 358 -3.50 -8.50 -1.45
N ASP A 359 -3.75 -8.86 -0.19
CA ASP A 359 -2.71 -9.03 0.82
C ASP A 359 -1.71 -10.13 0.42
N ILE A 360 -2.17 -11.23 -0.18
CA ILE A 360 -1.32 -12.29 -0.72
C ILE A 360 -0.47 -11.78 -1.87
N THR A 361 -1.09 -11.13 -2.87
CA THR A 361 -0.40 -10.64 -4.07
C THR A 361 0.68 -9.64 -3.71
N THR A 362 0.34 -8.63 -2.90
CA THR A 362 1.27 -7.57 -2.52
C THR A 362 2.42 -8.07 -1.65
N SER A 363 2.14 -9.00 -0.71
CA SER A 363 3.20 -9.66 0.08
C SER A 363 4.15 -10.48 -0.78
N GLU A 364 3.62 -11.24 -1.75
CA GLU A 364 4.46 -12.05 -2.64
C GLU A 364 5.33 -11.18 -3.56
N LEU A 365 4.80 -10.04 -4.03
CA LEU A 365 5.55 -9.07 -4.82
C LEU A 365 6.68 -8.42 -4.00
N MET A 366 6.39 -7.96 -2.80
CA MET A 366 7.32 -7.18 -1.98
C MET A 366 8.38 -8.04 -1.28
N TYR A 367 7.97 -9.21 -0.77
CA TYR A 367 8.78 -10.02 0.15
C TYR A 367 9.09 -11.42 -0.36
N LYS A 368 8.48 -11.84 -1.49
CA LYS A 368 8.54 -13.22 -2.02
C LYS A 368 8.03 -14.25 -1.00
N ASP A 369 7.16 -13.84 -0.13
CA ASP A 369 6.67 -14.59 1.01
C ASP A 369 5.23 -14.19 1.35
N SER A 370 4.26 -14.82 0.70
CA SER A 370 2.85 -14.66 1.02
C SER A 370 2.46 -15.22 2.39
N LEU A 371 3.30 -16.08 2.98
CA LEU A 371 3.12 -16.60 4.34
C LEU A 371 3.43 -15.55 5.41
N ASN A 372 4.12 -14.45 5.06
CA ASN A 372 4.28 -13.30 5.97
C ASN A 372 2.96 -12.64 6.37
N ILE A 373 1.87 -12.99 5.67
CA ILE A 373 0.53 -12.61 6.09
C ILE A 373 0.16 -13.35 7.38
N ASP A 374 0.67 -14.56 7.57
CA ASP A 374 0.42 -15.40 8.75
C ASP A 374 1.64 -15.39 9.67
N TYR A 375 1.75 -14.35 10.51
CA TYR A 375 2.54 -14.51 11.72
C TYR A 375 1.84 -15.55 12.60
N SER A 376 2.49 -16.68 12.84
CA SER A 376 1.94 -17.64 13.82
C SER A 376 1.89 -16.93 15.17
N ILE A 377 0.80 -17.10 15.88
CA ILE A 377 0.58 -16.43 17.16
C ILE A 377 1.47 -17.03 18.25
N GLU A 378 1.90 -18.26 18.05
CA GLU A 378 2.87 -18.93 18.90
C GLU A 378 4.20 -18.16 18.92
N ASP A 379 4.66 -17.65 17.77
CA ASP A 379 5.86 -16.78 17.69
C ASP A 379 5.66 -15.45 18.42
N LEU A 380 4.42 -14.95 18.49
CA LEU A 380 4.10 -13.67 19.12
C LEU A 380 3.99 -13.76 20.65
N SER A 381 3.74 -14.95 21.20
CA SER A 381 3.68 -15.18 22.65
C SER A 381 5.05 -15.04 23.34
N LEU A 382 6.13 -15.06 22.56
CA LEU A 382 7.51 -14.87 23.03
C LEU A 382 7.91 -13.40 23.20
N ILE A 383 7.08 -12.44 22.73
CA ILE A 383 7.39 -11.02 22.82
C ILE A 383 7.19 -10.55 24.26
N LYS A 384 8.28 -10.02 24.81
CA LYS A 384 8.33 -9.47 26.15
C LYS A 384 8.43 -7.94 26.12
N GLU A 385 8.12 -7.32 27.23
CA GLU A 385 8.29 -5.87 27.44
C GLU A 385 9.66 -5.34 27.00
N GLU A 386 10.73 -6.06 27.38
CA GLU A 386 12.11 -5.70 27.01
C GLU A 386 12.32 -5.58 25.50
N ASN A 387 11.62 -6.41 24.69
CA ASN A 387 11.69 -6.35 23.23
C ASN A 387 11.05 -5.04 22.74
N ILE A 388 9.91 -4.64 23.33
CA ILE A 388 9.24 -3.40 22.99
C ILE A 388 10.16 -2.20 23.32
N LYS A 389 10.71 -2.14 24.52
CA LYS A 389 11.66 -1.07 24.92
C LYS A 389 12.86 -0.97 23.97
N LYS A 390 13.44 -2.10 23.57
CA LYS A 390 14.53 -2.15 22.61
C LYS A 390 14.16 -1.53 21.26
N VAL A 391 13.01 -1.91 20.74
CA VAL A 391 12.51 -1.40 19.45
C VAL A 391 12.24 0.08 19.51
N LEU A 392 11.57 0.57 20.57
CA LEU A 392 11.28 2.00 20.76
C LEU A 392 12.56 2.84 20.86
N LYS A 393 13.55 2.40 21.64
CA LYS A 393 14.87 3.07 21.73
C LYS A 393 15.60 3.10 20.39
N LYS A 394 15.32 2.15 19.49
CA LYS A 394 15.93 2.10 18.17
C LYS A 394 15.27 3.09 17.20
N ILE A 395 13.95 3.21 17.22
CA ILE A 395 13.19 4.02 16.25
C ILE A 395 13.00 5.48 16.67
N PHE A 396 12.85 5.79 17.98
CA PHE A 396 12.54 7.14 18.44
C PHE A 396 13.77 8.08 18.50
N LYS A 397 14.84 7.74 17.77
CA LYS A 397 16.07 8.53 17.74
C LYS A 397 16.00 9.74 16.81
N ASN A 398 15.34 9.61 15.66
CA ASN A 398 15.30 10.62 14.61
C ASN A 398 13.83 10.84 14.21
N LYS A 399 13.15 11.74 14.90
CA LYS A 399 11.78 12.10 14.58
C LYS A 399 11.75 13.16 13.49
N VAL A 400 10.84 13.00 12.55
CA VAL A 400 10.43 14.06 11.62
C VAL A 400 9.02 14.48 12.00
N ILE A 401 8.82 15.78 12.22
CA ILE A 401 7.48 16.33 12.46
C ILE A 401 7.10 17.18 11.24
N GLN A 402 5.94 16.88 10.69
CA GLN A 402 5.33 17.70 9.64
C GLN A 402 4.07 18.34 10.21
N ILE A 403 3.98 19.65 10.08
CA ILE A 403 2.82 20.46 10.44
C ILE A 403 2.24 21.03 9.15
N LEU A 404 0.94 20.90 8.98
CA LEU A 404 0.15 21.57 7.94
C LEU A 404 -0.91 22.43 8.61
N GLN A 405 -0.98 23.71 8.25
CA GLN A 405 -1.95 24.65 8.85
C GLN A 405 -2.38 25.78 7.90
#